data_9ba8a9a6efe7c137946f3d3dd7ca401e
#
_entry.id   9ba8a9a6efe7c137946f3d3dd7ca401e
#
_cell.length_a   1.000
_cell.length_b   1.000
_cell.length_c   1.000
_cell.angle_alpha   90.00
_cell.angle_beta   90.00
_cell.angle_gamma   90.00
#
_symmetry.space_group_name_H-M   'P 1'
#
loop_
_entity.id
_entity.type
_entity.pdbx_description
1 polymer ?
#
loop_
_entity_poly.entity_id
_entity_poly.type
_entity_poly.pdbx_seq_one_letter_code
_entity_poly.pdbx_strand_id
1 'polypeptide(L)'
;MPERFKAHSSKAAIAGLAVAVTSFTQLGFSAPAGKSDIVDTAVAAGSFKTLAAALKAADLIDALKGEGPFTVFAPTDEAFSKFPAGTVEDLLKPENKAKLQSILKYHVVSGRVVAEQVIKMNSAQTLAGQSVAIHVNNGTVMVNDATVTKADIHCSNGVIHVIDTVLLPQ
;
A
#
# COMPACT_ATOMS: atom_id res chain seq x y z
N MET A 1 -9.95 58.46 -37.64
CA MET A 1 -9.94 58.07 -37.51
C MET A 1 -9.63 56.97 -36.88
N PRO A 2 -9.79 56.92 -36.50
CA PRO A 2 -9.49 55.95 -35.94
C PRO A 2 -9.88 54.78 -35.59
N GLU A 3 -10.23 54.74 -35.70
CA GLU A 3 -10.60 53.85 -35.49
C GLU A 3 -10.31 52.59 -35.51
N ARG A 4 -10.02 52.59 -35.73
CA ARG A 4 -9.82 51.45 -35.91
C ARG A 4 -9.18 50.52 -35.29
N PHE A 5 -9.05 50.73 -34.99
CA PHE A 5 -8.53 49.89 -34.58
C PHE A 5 -8.57 48.99 -33.96
N LYS A 6 -8.93 48.97 -33.72
CA LYS A 6 -9.07 48.33 -33.25
C LYS A 6 -9.15 47.25 -33.03
N ALA A 7 -9.39 47.20 -33.17
CA ALA A 7 -9.52 46.25 -33.07
C ALA A 7 -9.17 45.23 -33.12
N HIS A 8 -8.90 45.28 -33.31
CA HIS A 8 -8.62 44.20 -33.49
C HIS A 8 -8.00 43.49 -32.84
N SER A 9 -7.78 43.80 -32.51
CA SER A 9 -7.26 43.18 -31.97
C SER A 9 -7.49 42.38 -31.20
N SER A 10 -7.83 42.47 -30.74
CA SER A 10 -8.08 41.77 -30.11
C SER A 10 -8.27 40.54 -30.21
N LYS A 11 -8.37 40.38 -30.51
CA LYS A 11 -8.65 39.30 -30.69
C LYS A 11 -7.94 38.34 -30.51
N ALA A 12 -7.55 38.56 -30.58
CA ALA A 12 -7.02 37.62 -30.49
C ALA A 12 -6.72 37.02 -29.60
N ALA A 13 -6.59 37.44 -29.33
CA ALA A 13 -6.30 36.88 -28.59
C ALA A 13 -6.73 35.84 -28.10
N ILE A 14 -7.03 35.92 -28.10
CA ILE A 14 -7.48 35.13 -27.75
C ILE A 14 -7.18 33.96 -27.73
N ALA A 15 -7.14 34.04 -27.97
CA ALA A 15 -7.03 33.00 -27.96
C ALA A 15 -6.49 32.21 -27.48
N GLY A 16 -6.46 32.39 -27.41
CA GLY A 16 -6.05 31.58 -27.02
C GLY A 16 -5.85 30.86 -26.48
N LEU A 17 -5.94 31.04 -26.19
CA LEU A 17 -5.86 30.37 -25.71
C LEU A 17 -5.86 29.53 -25.16
N ALA A 18 -6.10 29.60 -24.96
CA ALA A 18 -6.14 28.88 -24.52
C ALA A 18 -6.05 27.93 -24.34
N VAL A 19 -6.10 27.98 -24.40
CA VAL A 19 -6.10 27.07 -24.33
C VAL A 19 -5.64 26.21 -24.01
N ALA A 20 -5.45 26.32 -23.99
CA ALA A 20 -5.09 25.41 -23.79
C ALA A 20 -4.83 24.82 -23.08
N VAL A 21 -4.90 25.10 -22.71
CA VAL A 21 -4.75 24.45 -22.12
C VAL A 21 -4.84 23.60 -21.59
N THR A 22 -5.15 23.70 -21.64
CA THR A 22 -5.31 22.94 -21.22
C THR A 22 -5.20 21.91 -20.99
N SER A 23 -5.25 22.00 -21.14
CA SER A 23 -5.26 21.02 -21.02
C SER A 23 -4.87 20.12 -20.64
N PHE A 24 -4.67 20.15 -20.56
CA PHE A 24 -4.39 19.10 -20.31
C PHE A 24 -4.13 18.57 -19.55
N THR A 25 -4.07 18.99 -19.25
CA THR A 25 -3.90 18.55 -18.70
C THR A 25 -3.88 17.74 -18.18
N GLN A 26 -4.03 17.69 -18.17
CA GLN A 26 -4.19 16.86 -17.87
C GLN A 26 -3.86 16.04 -17.37
N LEU A 27 -3.76 16.40 -17.17
CA LEU A 27 -3.58 15.72 -16.87
C LEU A 27 -3.51 14.99 -16.19
N GLY A 28 -3.59 15.40 -16.05
CA GLY A 28 -3.65 14.69 -15.31
C GLY A 28 -3.45 13.58 -15.02
N PHE A 29 -3.42 13.26 -15.11
CA PHE A 29 -3.44 12.07 -14.95
C PHE A 29 -2.64 11.53 -14.03
N SER A 30 -2.03 11.53 -14.30
CA SER A 30 -1.04 11.20 -13.53
C SER A 30 -1.29 11.20 -12.11
N ALA A 31 -1.80 12.12 -11.74
CA ALA A 31 -2.10 12.25 -10.39
C ALA A 31 -2.69 11.02 -9.75
N PRO A 32 -3.49 10.30 -10.48
CA PRO A 32 -4.08 9.10 -9.89
C PRO A 32 -3.06 8.12 -9.38
N ALA A 33 -1.94 8.10 -10.00
CA ALA A 33 -0.92 7.12 -9.65
C ALA A 33 -0.55 7.11 -8.16
N GLY A 34 -0.62 8.25 -7.53
CA GLY A 34 -0.28 8.34 -6.12
C GLY A 34 -1.43 8.14 -5.15
N LYS A 35 -2.59 7.81 -5.65
CA LYS A 35 -3.80 7.78 -4.83
C LYS A 35 -4.29 6.38 -4.47
N SER A 36 -3.61 5.36 -4.90
CA SER A 36 -4.01 3.99 -4.60
C SER A 36 -3.79 3.68 -3.12
N ASP A 37 -4.76 3.03 -2.53
CA ASP A 37 -4.66 2.55 -1.15
C ASP A 37 -3.67 1.40 -1.06
N ILE A 38 -3.39 0.99 0.17
CA ILE A 38 -2.61 -0.21 0.45
C ILE A 38 -3.22 -1.43 -0.24
N VAL A 39 -4.54 -1.58 -0.17
CA VAL A 39 -5.24 -2.74 -0.76
C VAL A 39 -5.17 -2.71 -2.29
N ASP A 40 -5.47 -1.56 -2.88
CA ASP A 40 -5.45 -1.41 -4.34
C ASP A 40 -4.03 -1.59 -4.89
N THR A 41 -3.04 -1.08 -4.18
CA THR A 41 -1.63 -1.23 -4.56
C THR A 41 -1.21 -2.70 -4.50
N ALA A 42 -1.62 -3.41 -3.46
CA ALA A 42 -1.32 -4.84 -3.32
C ALA A 42 -1.97 -5.65 -4.43
N VAL A 43 -3.23 -5.37 -4.74
CA VAL A 43 -3.96 -6.06 -5.83
C VAL A 43 -3.30 -5.78 -7.18
N ALA A 44 -2.93 -4.52 -7.43
CA ALA A 44 -2.31 -4.13 -8.69
C ALA A 44 -0.94 -4.77 -8.89
N ALA A 45 -0.22 -5.05 -7.82
CA ALA A 45 1.08 -5.70 -7.89
C ALA A 45 1.00 -7.17 -8.37
N GLY A 46 -0.17 -7.80 -8.24
CA GLY A 46 -0.41 -9.14 -8.76
C GLY A 46 0.22 -10.29 -7.98
N SER A 47 1.09 -10.00 -7.03
CA SER A 47 1.81 -11.00 -6.23
C SER A 47 1.18 -11.26 -4.86
N PHE A 48 0.01 -10.65 -4.60
CA PHE A 48 -0.64 -10.68 -3.30
C PHE A 48 -2.10 -11.14 -3.40
N LYS A 49 -2.36 -12.07 -4.31
CA LYS A 49 -3.72 -12.58 -4.52
C LYS A 49 -4.27 -13.25 -3.27
N THR A 50 -3.44 -14.06 -2.64
CA THR A 50 -3.80 -14.76 -1.40
C THR A 50 -4.03 -13.77 -0.26
N LEU A 51 -3.17 -12.77 -0.14
CA LEU A 51 -3.34 -11.72 0.86
C LEU A 51 -4.64 -10.93 0.65
N ALA A 52 -4.94 -10.56 -0.59
CA ALA A 52 -6.17 -9.85 -0.91
C ALA A 52 -7.41 -10.68 -0.58
N ALA A 53 -7.38 -11.98 -0.88
CA ALA A 53 -8.45 -12.90 -0.52
C ALA A 53 -8.58 -13.01 1.01
N ALA A 54 -7.46 -13.06 1.73
CA ALA A 54 -7.45 -13.13 3.17
C ALA A 54 -8.03 -11.85 3.82
N LEU A 55 -7.65 -10.69 3.31
CA LEU A 55 -8.18 -9.41 3.77
C LEU A 55 -9.70 -9.32 3.56
N LYS A 56 -10.17 -9.82 2.42
CA LYS A 56 -11.60 -9.86 2.11
C LYS A 56 -12.34 -10.83 3.04
N ALA A 57 -11.79 -12.00 3.25
CA ALA A 57 -12.40 -13.01 4.14
C ALA A 57 -12.44 -12.54 5.60
N ALA A 58 -11.47 -11.73 6.00
CA ALA A 58 -11.39 -11.20 7.36
C ALA A 58 -12.20 -9.91 7.56
N ASP A 59 -12.77 -9.33 6.50
CA ASP A 59 -13.43 -8.03 6.52
C ASP A 59 -12.51 -6.89 7.02
N LEU A 60 -11.23 -6.96 6.68
CA LEU A 60 -10.27 -5.95 7.07
C LEU A 60 -9.95 -4.96 5.95
N ILE A 61 -10.55 -5.11 4.77
CA ILE A 61 -10.33 -4.20 3.65
C ILE A 61 -10.69 -2.77 4.03
N ASP A 62 -11.88 -2.57 4.59
CA ASP A 62 -12.35 -1.24 4.98
C ASP A 62 -11.50 -0.65 6.10
N ALA A 63 -11.04 -1.48 7.01
CA ALA A 63 -10.15 -1.04 8.09
C ALA A 63 -8.81 -0.52 7.54
N LEU A 64 -8.28 -1.17 6.52
CA LEU A 64 -7.02 -0.77 5.88
C LEU A 64 -7.20 0.36 4.87
N LYS A 65 -8.41 0.61 4.41
CA LYS A 65 -8.74 1.77 3.58
C LYS A 65 -9.04 3.02 4.40
N GLY A 66 -9.15 2.86 5.71
CA GLY A 66 -9.45 3.95 6.62
C GLY A 66 -8.36 5.01 6.67
N GLU A 67 -8.67 6.08 7.37
CA GLU A 67 -7.75 7.19 7.58
C GLU A 67 -6.66 6.79 8.57
N GLY A 68 -5.50 7.15 8.28
CA GLY A 68 -4.39 6.97 9.17
C GLY A 68 -3.28 6.27 8.46
N PRO A 69 -2.05 6.61 8.77
CA PRO A 69 -0.96 5.91 8.14
C PRO A 69 -0.86 4.50 8.73
N PHE A 70 -0.76 3.53 7.84
CA PHE A 70 -0.53 2.14 8.21
C PHE A 70 0.73 1.64 7.51
N THR A 71 1.45 0.76 8.17
CA THR A 71 2.55 0.03 7.54
C THR A 71 2.14 -1.43 7.47
N VAL A 72 2.11 -1.98 6.27
CA VAL A 72 1.69 -3.37 6.07
C VAL A 72 2.87 -4.20 5.60
N PHE A 73 3.17 -5.25 6.34
CA PHE A 73 4.10 -6.26 5.89
C PHE A 73 3.33 -7.27 5.03
N ALA A 74 3.43 -7.13 3.72
CA ALA A 74 2.67 -7.93 2.77
C ALA A 74 3.44 -9.18 2.36
N PRO A 75 3.00 -10.36 2.80
CA PRO A 75 3.61 -11.61 2.33
C PRO A 75 3.17 -11.90 0.91
N THR A 76 4.09 -12.37 0.10
CA THR A 76 3.80 -12.76 -1.28
C THR A 76 3.03 -14.07 -1.34
N ASP A 77 2.49 -14.40 -2.51
CA ASP A 77 1.86 -15.71 -2.73
C ASP A 77 2.86 -16.85 -2.49
N GLU A 78 4.13 -16.62 -2.77
CA GLU A 78 5.20 -17.58 -2.46
C GLU A 78 5.37 -17.77 -0.95
N ALA A 79 5.18 -16.70 -0.16
CA ALA A 79 5.24 -16.80 1.30
C ALA A 79 4.13 -17.71 1.83
N PHE A 80 2.95 -17.62 1.25
CA PHE A 80 1.86 -18.52 1.59
C PHE A 80 2.09 -19.96 1.14
N SER A 81 2.84 -20.14 0.05
CA SER A 81 3.20 -21.48 -0.45
C SER A 81 4.12 -22.25 0.49
N LYS A 82 4.77 -21.58 1.42
CA LYS A 82 5.61 -22.24 2.44
C LYS A 82 4.78 -22.98 3.50
N PHE A 83 3.49 -22.68 3.57
CA PHE A 83 2.61 -23.40 4.46
C PHE A 83 2.23 -24.76 3.89
N PRO A 84 1.93 -25.73 4.74
CA PRO A 84 1.38 -27.00 4.28
C PRO A 84 0.10 -26.79 3.48
N ALA A 85 -0.10 -27.65 2.49
CA ALA A 85 -1.29 -27.59 1.65
C ALA A 85 -2.54 -27.65 2.53
N GLY A 86 -3.49 -26.77 2.25
CA GLY A 86 -4.74 -26.68 2.99
C GLY A 86 -4.73 -25.71 4.17
N THR A 87 -3.55 -25.38 4.72
CA THR A 87 -3.48 -24.45 5.88
C THR A 87 -4.03 -23.08 5.53
N VAL A 88 -3.67 -22.56 4.35
CA VAL A 88 -4.16 -21.26 3.90
C VAL A 88 -5.67 -21.31 3.66
N GLU A 89 -6.13 -22.38 3.03
CA GLU A 89 -7.56 -22.59 2.79
C GLU A 89 -8.35 -22.71 4.09
N ASP A 90 -7.78 -23.38 5.07
CA ASP A 90 -8.40 -23.49 6.38
C ASP A 90 -8.48 -22.12 7.07
N LEU A 91 -7.46 -21.30 6.94
CA LEU A 91 -7.48 -19.95 7.49
C LEU A 91 -8.51 -19.05 6.81
N LEU A 92 -8.78 -19.30 5.54
CA LEU A 92 -9.78 -18.52 4.79
C LEU A 92 -11.21 -18.91 5.11
N LYS A 93 -11.42 -20.00 5.84
CA LYS A 93 -12.76 -20.43 6.22
C LYS A 93 -13.38 -19.46 7.22
N PRO A 94 -14.70 -19.25 7.13
CA PRO A 94 -15.38 -18.35 8.07
C PRO A 94 -15.25 -18.79 9.53
N GLU A 95 -15.06 -20.08 9.78
CA GLU A 95 -14.84 -20.62 11.12
C GLU A 95 -13.54 -20.12 11.75
N ASN A 96 -12.55 -19.84 10.91
CA ASN A 96 -11.22 -19.38 11.34
C ASN A 96 -11.02 -17.88 11.14
N LYS A 97 -12.09 -17.13 10.87
CA LYS A 97 -12.04 -15.69 10.61
C LYS A 97 -11.30 -14.93 11.72
N ALA A 98 -11.55 -15.29 12.98
CA ALA A 98 -10.91 -14.63 14.12
C ALA A 98 -9.39 -14.85 14.12
N LYS A 99 -8.95 -16.06 13.78
CA LYS A 99 -7.52 -16.36 13.66
C LYS A 99 -6.90 -15.59 12.51
N LEU A 100 -7.58 -15.57 11.38
CA LEU A 100 -7.15 -14.84 10.20
C LEU A 100 -7.02 -13.35 10.49
N GLN A 101 -7.99 -12.77 11.17
CA GLN A 101 -7.94 -11.37 11.59
C GLN A 101 -6.75 -11.08 12.51
N SER A 102 -6.47 -11.98 13.45
CA SER A 102 -5.32 -11.82 14.34
C SER A 102 -4.00 -11.86 13.57
N ILE A 103 -3.87 -12.81 12.65
CA ILE A 103 -2.69 -12.91 11.78
C ILE A 103 -2.54 -11.65 10.93
N LEU A 104 -3.60 -11.20 10.29
CA LEU A 104 -3.55 -10.02 9.42
C LEU A 104 -3.24 -8.74 10.22
N LYS A 105 -3.82 -8.59 11.40
CA LYS A 105 -3.49 -7.47 12.28
C LYS A 105 -2.05 -7.51 12.76
N TYR A 106 -1.48 -8.69 12.85
CA TYR A 106 -0.08 -8.87 13.20
C TYR A 106 0.87 -8.45 12.07
N HIS A 107 0.36 -8.39 10.85
CA HIS A 107 1.11 -7.88 9.68
C HIS A 107 0.97 -6.36 9.51
N VAL A 108 0.12 -5.71 10.29
CA VAL A 108 -0.13 -4.29 10.17
C VAL A 108 0.43 -3.57 11.38
N VAL A 109 1.31 -2.62 11.13
CA VAL A 109 1.88 -1.75 12.16
C VAL A 109 1.16 -0.41 12.13
N SER A 110 0.83 0.10 13.31
CA SER A 110 0.26 1.42 13.45
C SER A 110 1.30 2.48 13.13
N GLY A 111 0.96 3.40 12.24
CA GLY A 111 1.84 4.47 11.84
C GLY A 111 2.54 4.18 10.52
N ARG A 112 3.13 5.23 9.98
CA ARG A 112 3.88 5.14 8.72
C ARG A 112 5.36 4.92 9.03
N VAL A 113 5.82 3.72 8.84
CA VAL A 113 7.21 3.34 9.10
C VAL A 113 7.88 3.03 7.76
N VAL A 114 8.73 3.92 7.30
CA VAL A 114 9.52 3.70 6.09
C VAL A 114 10.77 2.89 6.42
N ALA A 115 11.42 2.33 5.39
CA ALA A 115 12.59 1.48 5.58
C ALA A 115 13.68 2.14 6.42
N GLU A 116 13.92 3.42 6.23
CA GLU A 116 14.91 4.16 7.03
C GLU A 116 14.60 4.17 8.52
N GLN A 117 13.33 4.15 8.87
CA GLN A 117 12.90 4.04 10.26
C GLN A 117 12.96 2.61 10.75
N VAL A 118 12.54 1.68 9.90
CA VAL A 118 12.57 0.24 10.22
C VAL A 118 13.97 -0.19 10.61
N ILE A 119 15.00 0.22 9.85
CA ILE A 119 16.38 -0.15 10.14
C ILE A 119 16.92 0.41 11.46
N LYS A 120 16.27 1.44 11.97
CA LYS A 120 16.66 2.06 13.25
C LYS A 120 15.87 1.54 14.44
N MET A 121 14.81 0.78 14.16
CA MET A 121 13.95 0.22 15.20
C MET A 121 14.32 -1.24 15.45
N ASN A 122 14.26 -1.66 16.69
CA ASN A 122 14.45 -3.05 17.07
C ASN A 122 13.14 -3.81 17.16
N SER A 123 12.03 -3.10 17.18
CA SER A 123 10.69 -3.69 17.22
C SER A 123 9.65 -2.68 16.78
N ALA A 124 8.52 -3.17 16.31
CA ALA A 124 7.38 -2.35 15.95
C ALA A 124 6.10 -2.96 16.53
N GLN A 125 5.22 -2.12 17.01
CA GLN A 125 3.97 -2.57 17.59
C GLN A 125 2.91 -2.74 16.50
N THR A 126 2.32 -3.92 16.47
CA THR A 126 1.29 -4.26 15.48
C THR A 126 -0.11 -3.94 16.00
N LEU A 127 -1.09 -3.93 15.09
CA LEU A 127 -2.49 -3.77 15.46
C LEU A 127 -3.05 -4.97 16.23
N ALA A 128 -2.34 -6.08 16.26
CA ALA A 128 -2.70 -7.24 17.07
C ALA A 128 -2.38 -7.04 18.56
N GLY A 129 -1.65 -5.97 18.90
CA GLY A 129 -1.24 -5.71 20.28
C GLY A 129 0.09 -6.34 20.65
N GLN A 130 0.67 -7.10 19.75
CA GLN A 130 1.99 -7.71 19.93
C GLN A 130 3.02 -6.94 19.12
N SER A 131 4.29 -7.01 19.53
CA SER A 131 5.38 -6.40 18.78
C SER A 131 6.07 -7.43 17.88
N VAL A 132 6.50 -6.97 16.73
CA VAL A 132 7.38 -7.76 15.86
C VAL A 132 8.81 -7.29 16.08
N ALA A 133 9.74 -8.23 16.12
CA ALA A 133 11.16 -7.90 16.24
C ALA A 133 11.69 -7.53 14.85
N ILE A 134 12.50 -6.49 14.82
CA ILE A 134 13.11 -6.01 13.59
C ILE A 134 14.62 -6.16 13.71
N HIS A 135 15.19 -6.83 12.75
CA HIS A 135 16.65 -7.04 12.68
C HIS A 135 17.16 -6.61 11.32
N VAL A 136 18.33 -6.01 11.30
CA VAL A 136 18.99 -5.67 10.05
C VAL A 136 20.25 -6.51 9.97
N ASN A 137 20.33 -7.32 8.93
CA ASN A 137 21.45 -8.21 8.70
C ASN A 137 22.01 -7.95 7.31
N ASN A 138 23.25 -7.49 7.24
CA ASN A 138 23.92 -7.18 5.98
C ASN A 138 23.12 -6.26 5.05
N GLY A 139 22.42 -5.29 5.63
CA GLY A 139 21.61 -4.34 4.85
C GLY A 139 20.22 -4.86 4.49
N THR A 140 19.92 -6.08 4.87
CA THR A 140 18.57 -6.66 4.65
C THR A 140 17.77 -6.55 5.93
N VAL A 141 16.55 -6.04 5.80
CA VAL A 141 15.63 -5.93 6.93
C VAL A 141 14.91 -7.26 7.10
N MET A 142 14.88 -7.72 8.33
CA MET A 142 14.12 -8.91 8.72
C MET A 142 13.10 -8.51 9.78
N VAL A 143 11.91 -9.05 9.68
CA VAL A 143 10.84 -8.87 10.66
C VAL A 143 10.51 -10.24 11.22
N ASN A 144 10.88 -10.49 12.46
CA ASN A 144 10.89 -11.83 13.03
C ASN A 144 11.71 -12.77 12.12
N ASP A 145 11.06 -13.77 11.55
CA ASP A 145 11.68 -14.74 10.64
C ASP A 145 11.49 -14.40 9.16
N ALA A 146 10.79 -13.31 8.86
CA ALA A 146 10.49 -12.89 7.50
C ALA A 146 11.51 -11.89 7.00
N THR A 147 11.93 -12.07 5.76
CA THR A 147 12.86 -11.14 5.09
C THR A 147 12.08 -10.15 4.26
N VAL A 148 12.40 -8.86 4.40
CA VAL A 148 11.83 -7.82 3.55
C VAL A 148 12.55 -7.85 2.21
N THR A 149 11.83 -8.26 1.17
CA THR A 149 12.36 -8.35 -0.19
C THR A 149 12.21 -7.05 -0.95
N LYS A 150 11.20 -6.27 -0.62
CA LYS A 150 10.95 -4.98 -1.23
C LYS A 150 10.30 -4.05 -0.21
N ALA A 151 10.85 -2.89 -0.07
CA ALA A 151 10.41 -1.91 0.93
C ALA A 151 9.88 -0.64 0.27
N ASP A 152 9.28 0.22 1.07
CA ASP A 152 8.87 1.58 0.68
C ASP A 152 7.94 1.64 -0.54
N ILE A 153 6.97 0.75 -0.62
CA ILE A 153 5.89 0.90 -1.59
C ILE A 153 4.89 1.90 -0.98
N HIS A 154 4.96 3.12 -1.45
CA HIS A 154 4.12 4.20 -0.92
C HIS A 154 2.69 4.12 -1.43
N CYS A 155 1.75 4.24 -0.52
CA CYS A 155 0.32 4.26 -0.79
C CYS A 155 -0.29 5.54 -0.24
N SER A 156 -1.52 5.84 -0.60
CA SER A 156 -2.20 7.05 -0.13
C SER A 156 -2.38 7.07 1.38
N ASN A 157 -2.58 5.91 1.99
CA ASN A 157 -2.84 5.77 3.43
C ASN A 157 -1.78 4.98 4.18
N GLY A 158 -0.60 4.77 3.58
CA GLY A 158 0.49 4.08 4.27
C GLY A 158 1.60 3.59 3.37
N VAL A 159 2.31 2.58 3.85
CA VAL A 159 3.47 2.00 3.19
C VAL A 159 3.35 0.47 3.25
N ILE A 160 3.76 -0.18 2.17
CA ILE A 160 3.82 -1.64 2.11
C ILE A 160 5.29 -2.07 2.07
N HIS A 161 5.64 -3.02 2.90
CA HIS A 161 6.91 -3.74 2.84
C HIS A 161 6.61 -5.20 2.47
N VAL A 162 7.20 -5.65 1.39
CA VAL A 162 7.01 -7.02 0.89
C VAL A 162 7.91 -7.97 1.63
N ILE A 163 7.33 -9.01 2.21
CA ILE A 163 8.07 -10.04 2.93
C ILE A 163 7.90 -11.42 2.26
N ASP A 164 8.88 -12.26 2.45
CA ASP A 164 8.94 -13.59 1.85
C ASP A 164 8.39 -14.70 2.75
N THR A 165 7.94 -14.35 3.94
CA THR A 165 7.41 -15.31 4.91
C THR A 165 6.25 -14.66 5.66
N VAL A 166 5.21 -15.44 5.95
CA VAL A 166 4.04 -14.96 6.71
C VAL A 166 4.39 -14.89 8.19
N LEU A 167 4.08 -13.75 8.80
CA LEU A 167 4.28 -13.57 10.23
C LEU A 167 3.14 -14.25 11.01
N LEU A 168 3.51 -15.04 11.99
CA LEU A 168 2.53 -15.69 12.86
C LEU A 168 2.66 -15.14 14.28
N PRO A 169 1.55 -14.76 14.90
CA PRO A 169 1.57 -14.34 16.29
C PRO A 169 1.89 -15.54 17.16
N GLN A 170 2.69 -15.35 18.17
CA GLN A 170 3.08 -16.38 19.13
C GLN A 170 2.17 -16.39 20.34
#